data_825cf4655227c5f4764e521038e95995
#
_entry.id   825cf4655227c5f4764e521038e95995
#
_cell.length_a   1.000
_cell.length_b   1.000
_cell.length_c   1.000
_cell.angle_alpha   90.00
_cell.angle_beta   90.00
_cell.angle_gamma   90.00
#
_symmetry.space_group_name_H-M   'P 1'
#
loop_
_entity.id
_entity.type
_entity.pdbx_description
1 polymer ?
#
loop_
_entity_poly.entity_id
_entity_poly.type
_entity_poly.pdbx_seq_one_letter_code
_entity_poly.pdbx_strand_id
1 'polypeptide(L)'
;MLLKQTKIVASISDRRCDVDFIKQLFEAGMNVVRMNTAHASREGFEALIANVRSVSNRIAILMDTKGPEVRTTANAEPIPYQIGDKVKIVGNPDQETTRECIAVSYPDFVNDLNIGGLVLIDDGDLELEVIDKTADYLLCEVKNDATLGSRKSVNVPGVRINLPSLTEKDRNNILYAIEKDIDFIAHSFVRNRQDVLDIREILDAHNSDIRIIAKIENQEGVDNIDEILEVADGVMVARGDLGIEVPQERIPGIQRVLIRKCILAKKPVIVATQMLHTMINNPRPTRAEVTDIANAIYYRTDALMLSRSEERRVGKECRSRWSPYH
;
A
#
# COMPACT_ATOMS: atom_id res chain seq x y z
N MET A 1 -2.66 27.23 -22.99
CA MET A 1 -1.91 26.27 -22.17
C MET A 1 -2.92 25.28 -21.61
N LEU A 2 -2.92 24.03 -22.08
CA LEU A 2 -3.81 23.01 -21.51
C LEU A 2 -3.39 22.74 -20.08
N LEU A 3 -4.29 22.95 -19.13
CA LEU A 3 -4.02 22.66 -17.72
C LEU A 3 -3.83 21.15 -17.55
N LYS A 4 -2.72 20.75 -16.94
CA LYS A 4 -2.47 19.37 -16.52
C LYS A 4 -3.62 18.89 -15.64
N GLN A 5 -4.35 17.86 -16.09
CA GLN A 5 -5.51 17.35 -15.36
C GLN A 5 -5.11 16.26 -14.37
N THR A 6 -4.31 15.27 -14.79
CA THR A 6 -3.83 14.21 -13.91
C THR A 6 -2.80 14.73 -12.90
N LYS A 7 -3.04 14.51 -11.63
CA LYS A 7 -2.17 14.92 -10.52
C LYS A 7 -1.02 13.96 -10.32
N ILE A 8 0.05 14.41 -9.67
CA ILE A 8 1.18 13.59 -9.26
C ILE A 8 1.21 13.55 -7.73
N VAL A 9 1.16 12.33 -7.20
CA VAL A 9 1.42 12.03 -5.80
C VAL A 9 2.86 11.52 -5.71
N ALA A 10 3.68 12.10 -4.83
CA ALA A 10 5.04 11.62 -4.58
C ALA A 10 5.20 11.19 -3.13
N SER A 11 5.69 9.96 -2.91
CA SER A 11 6.06 9.51 -1.57
C SER A 11 7.40 10.13 -1.19
N ILE A 12 7.44 10.87 -0.08
CA ILE A 12 8.65 11.50 0.43
C ILE A 12 8.98 10.90 1.79
N SER A 13 10.25 10.52 1.98
CA SER A 13 10.75 10.05 3.25
C SER A 13 11.35 11.19 4.08
N ASP A 14 11.39 11.00 5.39
CA ASP A 14 12.04 11.90 6.34
C ASP A 14 13.56 12.09 6.09
N ARG A 15 14.19 11.13 5.39
CA ARG A 15 15.62 11.20 5.04
C ARG A 15 15.96 12.23 3.98
N ARG A 16 14.98 12.64 3.16
CA ARG A 16 15.16 13.62 2.09
C ARG A 16 13.89 14.44 1.92
N CYS A 17 13.68 15.35 2.83
CA CYS A 17 12.50 16.21 2.87
C CYS A 17 12.86 17.71 3.01
N ASP A 18 14.06 18.10 2.59
CA ASP A 18 14.48 19.50 2.62
C ASP A 18 13.65 20.39 1.68
N VAL A 19 13.57 21.67 2.02
CA VAL A 19 12.74 22.66 1.32
C VAL A 19 13.08 22.76 -0.16
N ASP A 20 14.36 22.74 -0.50
CA ASP A 20 14.82 22.86 -1.89
C ASP A 20 14.39 21.65 -2.72
N PHE A 21 14.46 20.45 -2.16
CA PHE A 21 14.00 19.24 -2.82
C PHE A 21 12.49 19.28 -3.05
N ILE A 22 11.70 19.61 -2.03
CA ILE A 22 10.24 19.73 -2.15
C ILE A 22 9.86 20.78 -3.17
N LYS A 23 10.55 21.94 -3.19
CA LYS A 23 10.33 22.99 -4.17
C LYS A 23 10.61 22.52 -5.59
N GLN A 24 11.71 21.80 -5.83
CA GLN A 24 12.01 21.22 -7.14
C GLN A 24 10.92 20.25 -7.61
N LEU A 25 10.41 19.38 -6.71
CA LEU A 25 9.30 18.48 -7.04
C LEU A 25 8.01 19.25 -7.36
N PHE A 26 7.69 20.28 -6.59
CA PHE A 26 6.52 21.11 -6.82
C PHE A 26 6.60 21.84 -8.17
N GLU A 27 7.74 22.44 -8.49
CA GLU A 27 8.00 23.06 -9.79
C GLU A 27 7.96 22.06 -10.95
N ALA A 28 8.36 20.81 -10.71
CA ALA A 28 8.24 19.70 -11.67
C ALA A 28 6.79 19.20 -11.83
N GLY A 29 5.86 19.69 -11.00
CA GLY A 29 4.42 19.42 -11.12
C GLY A 29 3.85 18.44 -10.10
N MET A 30 4.54 18.14 -9.00
CA MET A 30 3.97 17.41 -7.86
C MET A 30 2.78 18.19 -7.27
N ASN A 31 1.74 17.47 -6.89
CA ASN A 31 0.53 18.05 -6.31
C ASN A 31 0.26 17.57 -4.89
N VAL A 32 0.68 16.34 -4.57
CA VAL A 32 0.43 15.70 -3.27
C VAL A 32 1.72 15.06 -2.78
N VAL A 33 2.04 15.29 -1.53
CA VAL A 33 3.09 14.58 -0.80
C VAL A 33 2.43 13.44 -0.02
N ARG A 34 2.91 12.22 -0.25
CA ARG A 34 2.50 11.05 0.54
C ARG A 34 3.53 10.77 1.62
N MET A 35 3.05 10.61 2.85
CA MET A 35 3.82 10.18 4.02
C MET A 35 3.49 8.73 4.37
N ASN A 36 4.52 7.87 4.42
CA ASN A 36 4.33 6.47 4.81
C ASN A 36 4.61 6.30 6.31
N THR A 37 3.56 6.01 7.10
CA THR A 37 3.68 5.88 8.56
C THR A 37 4.40 4.60 9.02
N ALA A 38 4.70 3.68 8.11
CA ALA A 38 5.39 2.44 8.48
C ALA A 38 6.86 2.68 8.91
N HIS A 39 7.53 3.70 8.35
CA HIS A 39 8.99 3.83 8.42
C HIS A 39 9.51 5.14 9.03
N ALA A 40 8.70 6.17 9.19
CA ALA A 40 9.17 7.47 9.69
C ALA A 40 8.87 7.69 11.17
N SER A 41 9.72 8.47 11.84
CA SER A 41 9.49 8.93 13.21
C SER A 41 8.51 10.11 13.24
N ARG A 42 7.98 10.44 14.42
CA ARG A 42 7.09 11.59 14.61
C ARG A 42 7.81 12.90 14.29
N GLU A 43 9.06 13.02 14.70
CA GLU A 43 9.91 14.19 14.44
C GLU A 43 10.17 14.36 12.93
N GLY A 44 10.39 13.23 12.21
CA GLY A 44 10.55 13.23 10.76
C GLY A 44 9.30 13.71 10.02
N PHE A 45 8.10 13.33 10.50
CA PHE A 45 6.85 13.84 9.95
C PHE A 45 6.66 15.33 10.22
N GLU A 46 6.98 15.82 11.40
CA GLU A 46 6.88 17.25 11.72
C GLU A 46 7.76 18.10 10.81
N ALA A 47 9.00 17.68 10.59
CA ALA A 47 9.92 18.36 9.68
C ALA A 47 9.39 18.35 8.24
N LEU A 48 8.90 17.21 7.75
CA LEU A 48 8.34 17.08 6.41
C LEU A 48 7.12 18.00 6.23
N ILE A 49 6.17 17.97 7.15
CA ILE A 49 4.95 18.81 7.09
C ILE A 49 5.33 20.29 7.07
N ALA A 50 6.21 20.72 7.99
CA ALA A 50 6.67 22.12 8.06
C ALA A 50 7.34 22.55 6.76
N ASN A 51 8.21 21.70 6.18
CA ASN A 51 8.90 22.00 4.94
C ASN A 51 7.94 22.06 3.74
N VAL A 52 6.95 21.15 3.66
CA VAL A 52 5.92 21.18 2.61
C VAL A 52 5.11 22.47 2.68
N ARG A 53 4.62 22.84 3.87
CA ARG A 53 3.82 24.06 4.07
C ARG A 53 4.64 25.34 3.84
N SER A 54 5.95 25.33 4.10
CA SER A 54 6.84 26.46 3.78
C SER A 54 7.01 26.68 2.28
N VAL A 55 6.95 25.61 1.47
CA VAL A 55 7.03 25.71 0.00
C VAL A 55 5.71 26.21 -0.57
N SER A 56 4.58 25.57 -0.22
CA SER A 56 3.27 26.00 -0.72
C SER A 56 2.11 25.32 -0.02
N ASN A 57 1.08 26.08 0.35
CA ASN A 57 -0.20 25.55 0.82
C ASN A 57 -1.03 24.87 -0.28
N ARG A 58 -0.57 24.88 -1.54
CA ARG A 58 -1.20 24.19 -2.67
C ARG A 58 -0.73 22.74 -2.81
N ILE A 59 0.25 22.33 -2.03
CA ILE A 59 0.70 20.95 -1.96
C ILE A 59 -0.15 20.25 -0.89
N ALA A 60 -0.99 19.31 -1.30
CA ALA A 60 -1.74 18.52 -0.37
C ALA A 60 -0.84 17.45 0.30
N ILE A 61 -1.18 17.07 1.52
CA ILE A 61 -0.47 16.04 2.28
C ILE A 61 -1.41 14.86 2.48
N LEU A 62 -0.95 13.66 2.12
CA LEU A 62 -1.64 12.41 2.27
C LEU A 62 -0.84 11.51 3.22
N MET A 63 -1.46 11.06 4.29
CA MET A 63 -0.86 10.14 5.25
C MET A 63 -1.45 8.74 5.08
N ASP A 64 -0.60 7.73 4.85
CA ASP A 64 -1.03 6.33 4.85
C ASP A 64 -1.20 5.82 6.29
N THR A 65 -2.24 5.04 6.54
CA THR A 65 -2.25 4.13 7.70
C THR A 65 -1.38 2.91 7.37
N LYS A 66 -0.83 2.26 8.40
CA LYS A 66 -0.13 0.99 8.20
C LYS A 66 -1.12 -0.14 7.87
N GLY A 67 -2.28 -0.12 8.51
CA GLY A 67 -3.28 -1.18 8.47
C GLY A 67 -2.86 -2.44 9.24
N PRO A 68 -3.80 -3.36 9.44
CA PRO A 68 -3.52 -4.64 10.05
C PRO A 68 -2.76 -5.55 9.08
N GLU A 69 -1.65 -6.09 9.54
CA GLU A 69 -0.75 -6.94 8.75
C GLU A 69 -0.34 -8.14 9.57
N VAL A 70 -0.47 -9.33 8.98
CA VAL A 70 0.11 -10.53 9.56
C VAL A 70 1.58 -10.58 9.19
N ARG A 71 2.44 -10.84 10.17
CA ARG A 71 3.88 -11.01 9.97
C ARG A 71 4.40 -12.27 10.64
N THR A 72 5.46 -12.84 10.09
CA THR A 72 6.26 -13.82 10.83
C THR A 72 6.88 -13.14 12.05
N THR A 73 7.13 -13.91 13.09
CA THR A 73 7.87 -13.44 14.26
C THR A 73 9.38 -13.33 13.97
N ALA A 74 10.16 -12.90 14.95
CA ALA A 74 11.59 -12.81 14.79
C ALA A 74 12.22 -14.20 14.61
N ASN A 75 13.29 -14.27 13.83
CA ASN A 75 14.22 -15.40 13.74
C ASN A 75 15.65 -14.90 13.93
N ALA A 76 16.50 -15.71 14.54
CA ALA A 76 17.87 -15.33 14.86
C ALA A 76 18.74 -15.12 13.61
N GLU A 77 18.56 -15.98 12.60
CA GLU A 77 19.29 -15.93 11.32
C GLU A 77 18.34 -16.22 10.16
N PRO A 78 18.67 -15.75 8.93
CA PRO A 78 17.88 -16.09 7.75
C PRO A 78 17.81 -17.62 7.56
N ILE A 79 16.60 -18.13 7.31
CA ILE A 79 16.32 -19.56 7.23
C ILE A 79 16.15 -19.97 5.76
N PRO A 80 17.04 -20.78 5.18
CA PRO A 80 16.87 -21.27 3.82
C PRO A 80 15.83 -22.39 3.78
N TYR A 81 14.92 -22.32 2.82
CA TYR A 81 13.95 -23.35 2.46
C TYR A 81 14.16 -23.81 1.03
N GLN A 82 13.88 -25.10 0.78
CA GLN A 82 13.90 -25.71 -0.55
C GLN A 82 12.50 -26.24 -0.90
N ILE A 83 12.22 -26.31 -2.19
CA ILE A 83 10.97 -26.91 -2.69
C ILE A 83 10.78 -28.31 -2.12
N GLY A 84 9.58 -28.59 -1.58
CA GLY A 84 9.23 -29.86 -0.95
C GLY A 84 9.55 -29.95 0.53
N ASP A 85 10.26 -28.98 1.12
CA ASP A 85 10.44 -28.89 2.58
C ASP A 85 9.08 -28.81 3.26
N LYS A 86 8.97 -29.41 4.46
CA LYS A 86 7.76 -29.31 5.27
C LYS A 86 8.02 -28.48 6.51
N VAL A 87 7.14 -27.52 6.78
CA VAL A 87 7.25 -26.60 7.91
C VAL A 87 5.89 -26.41 8.57
N LYS A 88 5.88 -26.28 9.89
CA LYS A 88 4.68 -25.93 10.64
C LYS A 88 4.48 -24.42 10.66
N ILE A 89 3.22 -23.98 10.64
CA ILE A 89 2.88 -22.57 10.90
C ILE A 89 1.93 -22.53 12.10
N VAL A 90 2.20 -21.62 13.04
CA VAL A 90 1.42 -21.43 14.28
C VAL A 90 1.07 -19.96 14.46
N GLY A 91 -0.12 -19.69 15.00
CA GLY A 91 -0.57 -18.35 15.37
C GLY A 91 -0.09 -17.99 16.79
N ASN A 92 1.20 -17.71 16.96
CA ASN A 92 1.75 -17.37 18.27
C ASN A 92 2.75 -16.20 18.18
N PRO A 93 2.32 -14.97 18.54
CA PRO A 93 3.16 -13.77 18.43
C PRO A 93 4.39 -13.80 19.37
N ASP A 94 4.36 -14.59 20.42
CA ASP A 94 5.43 -14.65 21.44
C ASP A 94 6.47 -15.75 21.15
N GLN A 95 6.21 -16.60 20.16
CA GLN A 95 7.13 -17.66 19.76
C GLN A 95 8.10 -17.17 18.68
N GLU A 96 9.38 -17.52 18.81
CA GLU A 96 10.37 -17.27 17.78
C GLU A 96 10.17 -18.22 16.58
N THR A 97 10.35 -17.70 15.36
CA THR A 97 10.33 -18.50 14.14
C THR A 97 11.61 -19.31 14.02
N THR A 98 11.47 -20.62 13.79
CA THR A 98 12.57 -21.57 13.55
C THR A 98 12.40 -22.25 12.19
N ARG A 99 13.40 -23.07 11.79
CA ARG A 99 13.31 -23.85 10.54
C ARG A 99 12.13 -24.83 10.53
N GLU A 100 11.78 -25.39 11.67
CA GLU A 100 10.73 -26.39 11.81
C GLU A 100 9.33 -25.76 11.99
N CYS A 101 9.29 -24.52 12.48
CA CYS A 101 8.06 -23.86 12.86
C CYS A 101 8.13 -22.34 12.61
N ILE A 102 7.33 -21.87 11.68
CA ILE A 102 7.11 -20.44 11.45
C ILE A 102 5.99 -19.98 12.36
N ALA A 103 6.28 -19.04 13.25
CA ALA A 103 5.26 -18.40 14.08
C ALA A 103 4.81 -17.09 13.44
N VAL A 104 3.52 -16.78 13.52
CA VAL A 104 2.95 -15.55 12.98
C VAL A 104 2.26 -14.72 14.06
N SER A 105 2.17 -13.40 13.79
CA SER A 105 1.65 -12.39 14.73
C SER A 105 0.13 -12.46 14.97
N TYR A 106 -0.61 -13.26 14.20
CA TYR A 106 -2.05 -13.40 14.30
C TYR A 106 -2.43 -14.72 14.96
N PRO A 107 -3.02 -14.71 16.19
CA PRO A 107 -3.32 -15.93 16.96
C PRO A 107 -4.28 -16.89 16.28
N ASP A 108 -5.32 -16.38 15.60
CA ASP A 108 -6.34 -17.21 14.94
C ASP A 108 -5.93 -17.69 13.54
N PHE A 109 -4.68 -17.51 13.14
CA PHE A 109 -4.19 -17.85 11.80
C PHE A 109 -4.48 -19.30 11.39
N VAL A 110 -4.31 -20.23 12.34
CA VAL A 110 -4.59 -21.64 12.09
C VAL A 110 -6.08 -21.88 11.86
N ASN A 111 -6.94 -21.15 12.56
CA ASN A 111 -8.40 -21.33 12.45
C ASN A 111 -8.94 -20.88 11.10
N ASP A 112 -8.41 -19.79 10.56
CA ASP A 112 -8.91 -19.12 9.35
C ASP A 112 -8.50 -19.83 8.04
N LEU A 113 -7.40 -20.60 8.04
CA LEU A 113 -6.91 -21.28 6.83
C LEU A 113 -7.41 -22.72 6.73
N ASN A 114 -7.56 -23.18 5.49
CA ASN A 114 -7.95 -24.54 5.16
C ASN A 114 -6.84 -25.27 4.38
N ILE A 115 -6.91 -26.61 4.35
CA ILE A 115 -6.04 -27.45 3.52
C ILE A 115 -6.19 -27.03 2.05
N GLY A 116 -5.07 -26.95 1.33
CA GLY A 116 -4.97 -26.44 -0.03
C GLY A 116 -4.83 -24.91 -0.14
N GLY A 117 -4.93 -24.17 1.01
CA GLY A 117 -4.70 -22.73 1.04
C GLY A 117 -3.24 -22.40 0.80
N LEU A 118 -3.00 -21.26 0.11
CA LEU A 118 -1.66 -20.71 -0.11
C LEU A 118 -1.29 -19.74 1.01
N VAL A 119 -0.04 -19.80 1.45
CA VAL A 119 0.56 -18.83 2.35
C VAL A 119 1.78 -18.22 1.66
N LEU A 120 1.73 -16.92 1.42
CA LEU A 120 2.78 -16.16 0.76
C LEU A 120 3.53 -15.32 1.79
N ILE A 121 4.83 -15.49 1.89
CA ILE A 121 5.67 -14.76 2.85
C ILE A 121 6.66 -13.89 2.10
N ASP A 122 6.94 -12.67 2.62
CA ASP A 122 7.82 -11.67 2.02
C ASP A 122 7.37 -11.29 0.60
N ASP A 123 6.10 -10.86 0.47
CA ASP A 123 5.47 -10.47 -0.80
C ASP A 123 5.44 -11.59 -1.85
N GLY A 124 5.50 -12.85 -1.40
CA GLY A 124 5.47 -14.04 -2.26
C GLY A 124 6.85 -14.61 -2.61
N ASP A 125 7.93 -14.09 -2.01
CA ASP A 125 9.28 -14.66 -2.19
C ASP A 125 9.36 -16.10 -1.65
N LEU A 126 8.61 -16.43 -0.59
CA LEU A 126 8.42 -17.78 -0.09
C LEU A 126 6.94 -18.17 -0.22
N GLU A 127 6.68 -19.21 -1.00
CA GLU A 127 5.35 -19.75 -1.25
C GLU A 127 5.17 -21.11 -0.54
N LEU A 128 4.08 -21.25 0.21
CA LEU A 128 3.74 -22.43 0.98
C LEU A 128 2.31 -22.85 0.67
N GLU A 129 2.06 -24.15 0.61
CA GLU A 129 0.72 -24.73 0.51
C GLU A 129 0.38 -25.52 1.79
N VAL A 130 -0.78 -25.28 2.37
CA VAL A 130 -1.27 -26.03 3.52
C VAL A 130 -1.63 -27.45 3.08
N ILE A 131 -0.87 -28.44 3.55
CA ILE A 131 -1.08 -29.86 3.21
C ILE A 131 -1.80 -30.65 4.31
N ASP A 132 -1.76 -30.15 5.56
CA ASP A 132 -2.48 -30.74 6.70
C ASP A 132 -2.77 -29.66 7.75
N LYS A 133 -3.78 -29.89 8.60
CA LYS A 133 -4.22 -28.95 9.64
C LYS A 133 -4.59 -29.70 10.92
N THR A 134 -4.09 -29.19 12.03
CA THR A 134 -4.52 -29.61 13.39
C THR A 134 -5.19 -28.44 14.10
N ALA A 135 -5.57 -28.62 15.36
CA ALA A 135 -6.07 -27.49 16.17
C ALA A 135 -4.99 -26.45 16.47
N ASP A 136 -3.71 -26.84 16.53
CA ASP A 136 -2.62 -26.00 17.02
C ASP A 136 -1.70 -25.47 15.91
N TYR A 137 -1.65 -26.14 14.75
CA TYR A 137 -0.75 -25.75 13.66
C TYR A 137 -1.27 -26.16 12.28
N LEU A 138 -0.79 -25.45 11.26
CA LEU A 138 -0.85 -25.85 9.85
C LEU A 138 0.45 -26.55 9.48
N LEU A 139 0.38 -27.70 8.79
CA LEU A 139 1.55 -28.28 8.13
C LEU A 139 1.56 -27.80 6.68
N CYS A 140 2.64 -27.13 6.29
CA CYS A 140 2.78 -26.57 4.95
C CYS A 140 3.93 -27.21 4.19
N GLU A 141 3.79 -27.29 2.87
CA GLU A 141 4.85 -27.68 1.94
C GLU A 141 5.36 -26.45 1.19
N VAL A 142 6.67 -26.30 1.12
CA VAL A 142 7.37 -25.24 0.41
C VAL A 142 7.28 -25.47 -1.11
N LYS A 143 6.87 -24.45 -1.86
CA LYS A 143 6.64 -24.54 -3.31
C LYS A 143 7.76 -23.95 -4.15
N ASN A 144 8.66 -23.19 -3.57
CA ASN A 144 9.82 -22.59 -4.25
C ASN A 144 11.01 -22.45 -3.32
N ASP A 145 12.22 -22.41 -3.86
CA ASP A 145 13.43 -22.16 -3.09
C ASP A 145 13.47 -20.69 -2.66
N ALA A 146 13.66 -20.45 -1.35
CA ALA A 146 13.71 -19.11 -0.78
C ALA A 146 14.49 -19.06 0.54
N THR A 147 14.77 -17.84 1.00
CA THR A 147 15.39 -17.61 2.32
C THR A 147 14.48 -16.69 3.14
N LEU A 148 13.94 -17.22 4.24
CA LEU A 148 13.07 -16.47 5.14
C LEU A 148 13.88 -15.55 6.05
N GLY A 149 13.70 -14.23 5.87
CA GLY A 149 14.21 -13.22 6.79
C GLY A 149 13.29 -13.03 8.01
N SER A 150 13.73 -12.17 8.94
CA SER A 150 12.99 -11.89 10.17
C SER A 150 11.81 -10.94 9.93
N ARG A 151 10.66 -11.20 10.57
CA ARG A 151 9.47 -10.33 10.63
C ARG A 151 8.90 -9.97 9.25
N LYS A 152 8.79 -10.97 8.37
CA LYS A 152 8.29 -10.81 7.00
C LYS A 152 6.76 -10.78 6.93
N SER A 153 6.22 -10.07 5.94
CA SER A 153 4.80 -10.06 5.64
C SER A 153 4.26 -11.46 5.36
N VAL A 154 3.02 -11.73 5.75
CA VAL A 154 2.32 -12.98 5.47
C VAL A 154 0.97 -12.66 4.83
N ASN A 155 0.76 -13.13 3.61
CA ASN A 155 -0.47 -12.99 2.85
C ASN A 155 -1.08 -14.36 2.60
N VAL A 156 -2.40 -14.42 2.58
CA VAL A 156 -3.16 -15.66 2.37
C VAL A 156 -4.27 -15.39 1.34
N PRO A 157 -3.94 -15.50 0.04
CA PRO A 157 -4.87 -15.14 -1.03
C PRO A 157 -6.21 -15.86 -0.92
N GLY A 158 -7.30 -15.11 -1.05
CA GLY A 158 -8.66 -15.65 -1.00
C GLY A 158 -9.16 -16.06 0.39
N VAL A 159 -8.40 -15.83 1.45
CA VAL A 159 -8.80 -16.12 2.83
C VAL A 159 -9.11 -14.82 3.57
N ARG A 160 -10.26 -14.75 4.19
CA ARG A 160 -10.62 -13.61 5.05
C ARG A 160 -9.93 -13.72 6.39
N ILE A 161 -8.99 -12.83 6.66
CA ILE A 161 -8.34 -12.69 7.96
C ILE A 161 -9.12 -11.69 8.82
N ASN A 162 -9.50 -12.12 10.02
CA ASN A 162 -10.39 -11.37 10.90
C ASN A 162 -9.61 -10.37 11.79
N LEU A 163 -8.76 -9.52 11.15
CA LEU A 163 -8.04 -8.47 11.85
C LEU A 163 -8.88 -7.20 11.97
N PRO A 164 -8.71 -6.40 13.04
CA PRO A 164 -9.35 -5.09 13.15
C PRO A 164 -8.87 -4.18 12.02
N SER A 165 -9.73 -3.30 11.52
CA SER A 165 -9.40 -2.36 10.42
C SER A 165 -8.27 -1.38 10.81
N LEU A 166 -8.21 -1.00 12.07
CA LEU A 166 -7.25 -0.04 12.61
C LEU A 166 -6.45 -0.63 13.77
N THR A 167 -5.14 -0.50 13.72
CA THR A 167 -4.27 -0.75 14.86
C THR A 167 -4.29 0.45 15.81
N GLU A 168 -3.82 0.27 17.04
CA GLU A 168 -3.64 1.39 18.00
C GLU A 168 -2.68 2.45 17.43
N LYS A 169 -1.63 2.03 16.74
CA LYS A 169 -0.70 2.93 16.05
C LYS A 169 -1.42 3.76 14.98
N ASP A 170 -2.33 3.15 14.22
CA ASP A 170 -3.09 3.89 13.20
C ASP A 170 -4.02 4.92 13.83
N ARG A 171 -4.71 4.59 14.94
CA ARG A 171 -5.53 5.54 15.69
C ARG A 171 -4.70 6.75 16.16
N ASN A 172 -3.52 6.52 16.71
CA ASN A 172 -2.62 7.58 17.13
C ASN A 172 -2.14 8.45 15.96
N ASN A 173 -1.86 7.84 14.80
CA ASN A 173 -1.47 8.55 13.59
C ASN A 173 -2.64 9.38 13.02
N ILE A 174 -3.88 8.89 13.09
CA ILE A 174 -5.07 9.64 12.67
C ILE A 174 -5.26 10.87 13.56
N LEU A 175 -5.15 10.73 14.88
CA LEU A 175 -5.21 11.86 15.81
C LEU A 175 -4.10 12.89 15.53
N TYR A 176 -2.90 12.41 15.22
CA TYR A 176 -1.80 13.28 14.80
C TYR A 176 -2.09 13.99 13.46
N ALA A 177 -2.69 13.28 12.49
CA ALA A 177 -3.12 13.89 11.23
C ALA A 177 -4.12 15.03 11.46
N ILE A 178 -5.06 14.86 12.38
CA ILE A 178 -6.02 15.90 12.79
C ILE A 178 -5.29 17.10 13.43
N GLU A 179 -4.37 16.84 14.35
CA GLU A 179 -3.56 17.91 15.01
C GLU A 179 -2.77 18.75 13.99
N LYS A 180 -2.26 18.12 12.93
CA LYS A 180 -1.40 18.76 11.91
C LYS A 180 -2.15 19.24 10.67
N ASP A 181 -3.47 19.21 10.66
CA ASP A 181 -4.31 19.64 9.54
C ASP A 181 -3.88 19.00 8.21
N ILE A 182 -3.79 17.67 8.20
CA ILE A 182 -3.45 16.88 7.03
C ILE A 182 -4.66 16.81 6.09
N ASP A 183 -4.45 16.82 4.78
CA ASP A 183 -5.54 16.90 3.80
C ASP A 183 -6.23 15.55 3.56
N PHE A 184 -5.47 14.42 3.56
CA PHE A 184 -5.96 13.09 3.24
C PHE A 184 -5.38 12.02 4.15
N ILE A 185 -6.21 11.02 4.48
CA ILE A 185 -5.76 9.74 5.04
C ILE A 185 -5.98 8.66 3.97
N ALA A 186 -4.93 7.94 3.61
CA ALA A 186 -5.04 6.74 2.78
C ALA A 186 -5.11 5.52 3.70
N HIS A 187 -6.29 4.89 3.75
CA HIS A 187 -6.54 3.74 4.60
C HIS A 187 -6.13 2.44 3.94
N SER A 188 -5.15 1.75 4.53
CA SER A 188 -4.61 0.50 4.00
C SER A 188 -5.52 -0.69 4.25
N PHE A 189 -5.52 -1.65 3.32
CA PHE A 189 -6.22 -2.93 3.39
C PHE A 189 -7.74 -2.82 3.59
N VAL A 190 -8.39 -1.82 2.99
CA VAL A 190 -9.84 -1.68 3.05
C VAL A 190 -10.52 -2.88 2.38
N ARG A 191 -11.39 -3.55 3.11
CA ARG A 191 -12.16 -4.74 2.68
C ARG A 191 -13.62 -4.43 2.40
N ASN A 192 -14.20 -3.50 3.16
CA ASN A 192 -15.62 -3.23 3.15
C ASN A 192 -15.93 -1.80 3.63
N ARG A 193 -17.22 -1.45 3.63
CA ARG A 193 -17.73 -0.16 4.10
C ARG A 193 -17.33 0.16 5.55
N GLN A 194 -17.38 -0.83 6.46
CA GLN A 194 -17.13 -0.61 7.88
C GLN A 194 -15.68 -0.16 8.13
N ASP A 195 -14.71 -0.73 7.42
CA ASP A 195 -13.31 -0.33 7.55
C ASP A 195 -13.13 1.19 7.30
N VAL A 196 -13.86 1.77 6.36
CA VAL A 196 -13.84 3.22 6.10
C VAL A 196 -14.57 4.00 7.20
N LEU A 197 -15.69 3.49 7.69
CA LEU A 197 -16.47 4.13 8.75
C LEU A 197 -15.71 4.19 10.07
N ASP A 198 -14.85 3.22 10.38
CA ASP A 198 -14.01 3.21 11.58
C ASP A 198 -13.08 4.43 11.64
N ILE A 199 -12.57 4.91 10.49
CA ILE A 199 -11.83 6.19 10.43
C ILE A 199 -12.79 7.37 10.50
N ARG A 200 -13.92 7.31 9.79
CA ARG A 200 -14.90 8.41 9.74
C ARG A 200 -15.36 8.77 11.15
N GLU A 201 -15.65 7.77 11.99
CA GLU A 201 -16.04 7.99 13.39
C GLU A 201 -15.01 8.80 14.18
N ILE A 202 -13.71 8.52 13.98
CA ILE A 202 -12.63 9.26 14.64
C ILE A 202 -12.60 10.71 14.14
N LEU A 203 -12.71 10.92 12.83
CA LEU A 203 -12.70 12.25 12.23
C LEU A 203 -13.90 13.08 12.66
N ASP A 204 -15.10 12.51 12.67
CA ASP A 204 -16.33 13.17 13.06
C ASP A 204 -16.32 13.55 14.55
N ALA A 205 -15.80 12.66 15.42
CA ALA A 205 -15.64 12.95 16.85
C ALA A 205 -14.74 14.17 17.14
N HIS A 206 -13.85 14.51 16.21
CA HIS A 206 -12.93 15.65 16.31
C HIS A 206 -13.30 16.82 15.38
N ASN A 207 -14.48 16.77 14.72
CA ASN A 207 -14.92 17.76 13.73
C ASN A 207 -13.86 18.01 12.63
N SER A 208 -13.23 16.96 12.11
CA SER A 208 -12.16 17.05 11.13
C SER A 208 -12.67 16.85 9.71
N ASP A 209 -12.25 17.72 8.79
CA ASP A 209 -12.59 17.67 7.36
C ASP A 209 -11.62 16.83 6.54
N ILE A 210 -10.73 16.06 7.17
CA ILE A 210 -9.77 15.17 6.48
C ILE A 210 -10.54 14.17 5.62
N ARG A 211 -10.10 14.01 4.37
CA ARG A 211 -10.73 13.10 3.42
C ARG A 211 -10.08 11.72 3.45
N ILE A 212 -10.90 10.69 3.31
CA ILE A 212 -10.49 9.28 3.36
C ILE A 212 -10.33 8.74 1.95
N ILE A 213 -9.14 8.27 1.61
CA ILE A 213 -8.82 7.51 0.39
C ILE A 213 -8.73 6.04 0.74
N ALA A 214 -9.68 5.24 0.28
CA ALA A 214 -9.67 3.79 0.50
C ALA A 214 -8.64 3.12 -0.42
N LYS A 215 -7.67 2.39 0.15
CA LYS A 215 -6.70 1.62 -0.61
C LYS A 215 -7.26 0.22 -0.88
N ILE A 216 -7.40 -0.11 -2.15
CA ILE A 216 -7.86 -1.42 -2.60
C ILE A 216 -6.63 -2.28 -2.89
N GLU A 217 -6.37 -3.21 -1.98
CA GLU A 217 -5.16 -4.01 -1.86
C GLU A 217 -5.43 -5.52 -1.79
N ASN A 218 -6.70 -5.91 -1.78
CA ASN A 218 -7.15 -7.29 -1.65
C ASN A 218 -8.40 -7.57 -2.49
N GLN A 219 -8.72 -8.86 -2.70
CA GLN A 219 -9.87 -9.27 -3.50
C GLN A 219 -11.20 -8.84 -2.86
N GLU A 220 -11.34 -8.91 -1.53
CA GLU A 220 -12.57 -8.50 -0.82
C GLU A 220 -12.88 -7.02 -1.09
N GLY A 221 -11.89 -6.13 -1.04
CA GLY A 221 -12.06 -4.71 -1.37
C GLY A 221 -12.43 -4.46 -2.84
N VAL A 222 -11.95 -5.30 -3.76
CA VAL A 222 -12.37 -5.25 -5.17
C VAL A 222 -13.85 -5.63 -5.32
N ASP A 223 -14.28 -6.68 -4.64
CA ASP A 223 -15.64 -7.19 -4.72
C ASP A 223 -16.63 -6.20 -4.07
N ASN A 224 -16.24 -5.57 -2.96
CA ASN A 224 -17.07 -4.64 -2.18
C ASN A 224 -16.89 -3.17 -2.58
N ILE A 225 -16.28 -2.88 -3.73
CA ILE A 225 -15.94 -1.51 -4.14
C ILE A 225 -17.14 -0.56 -4.16
N ASP A 226 -18.33 -1.03 -4.51
CA ASP A 226 -19.52 -0.19 -4.60
C ASP A 226 -19.91 0.36 -3.24
N GLU A 227 -19.97 -0.48 -2.20
CA GLU A 227 -20.29 -0.04 -0.83
C GLU A 227 -19.14 0.81 -0.21
N ILE A 228 -17.88 0.53 -0.56
CA ILE A 228 -16.74 1.36 -0.16
C ILE A 228 -16.87 2.76 -0.75
N LEU A 229 -17.22 2.87 -2.03
CA LEU A 229 -17.42 4.13 -2.72
C LEU A 229 -18.56 4.97 -2.15
N GLU A 230 -19.53 4.40 -1.44
CA GLU A 230 -20.57 5.19 -0.79
C GLU A 230 -20.02 6.08 0.33
N VAL A 231 -19.01 5.61 1.07
CA VAL A 231 -18.51 6.25 2.30
C VAL A 231 -17.09 6.82 2.19
N ALA A 232 -16.24 6.32 1.30
CA ALA A 232 -14.91 6.87 1.04
C ALA A 232 -14.98 8.14 0.21
N ASP A 233 -14.02 9.05 0.39
CA ASP A 233 -13.92 10.29 -0.41
C ASP A 233 -13.15 10.07 -1.73
N GLY A 234 -12.42 8.98 -1.84
CA GLY A 234 -11.70 8.55 -3.04
C GLY A 234 -11.12 7.15 -2.87
N VAL A 235 -10.47 6.65 -3.91
CA VAL A 235 -9.90 5.30 -3.95
C VAL A 235 -8.45 5.35 -4.43
N MET A 236 -7.62 4.47 -3.89
CA MET A 236 -6.28 4.18 -4.40
C MET A 236 -6.21 2.72 -4.84
N VAL A 237 -5.88 2.49 -6.10
CA VAL A 237 -5.59 1.15 -6.63
C VAL A 237 -4.11 0.87 -6.34
N ALA A 238 -3.83 0.13 -5.27
CA ALA A 238 -2.49 -0.19 -4.81
C ALA A 238 -2.04 -1.53 -5.39
N ARG A 239 -1.51 -1.49 -6.62
CA ARG A 239 -1.26 -2.67 -7.46
C ARG A 239 -0.19 -3.61 -6.90
N GLY A 240 0.73 -3.12 -6.06
CA GLY A 240 1.75 -3.95 -5.43
C GLY A 240 1.14 -5.01 -4.53
N ASP A 241 0.44 -4.56 -3.49
CA ASP A 241 -0.20 -5.44 -2.51
C ASP A 241 -1.35 -6.24 -3.15
N LEU A 242 -2.15 -5.60 -4.03
CA LEU A 242 -3.20 -6.30 -4.79
C LEU A 242 -2.63 -7.45 -5.65
N GLY A 243 -1.42 -7.30 -6.19
CA GLY A 243 -0.77 -8.31 -7.01
C GLY A 243 -0.21 -9.51 -6.25
N ILE A 244 -0.22 -9.45 -4.92
CA ILE A 244 0.05 -10.60 -4.06
C ILE A 244 -1.24 -11.41 -3.84
N GLU A 245 -2.37 -10.70 -3.75
CA GLU A 245 -3.68 -11.28 -3.45
C GLU A 245 -4.40 -11.85 -4.69
N VAL A 246 -4.12 -11.29 -5.88
CA VAL A 246 -4.79 -11.71 -7.12
C VAL A 246 -3.77 -12.00 -8.21
N PRO A 247 -4.09 -12.90 -9.17
CA PRO A 247 -3.20 -13.16 -10.31
C PRO A 247 -2.84 -11.87 -11.07
N GLN A 248 -1.56 -11.68 -11.37
CA GLN A 248 -1.04 -10.44 -11.95
C GLN A 248 -1.70 -10.05 -13.28
N GLU A 249 -2.10 -11.03 -14.08
CA GLU A 249 -2.80 -10.83 -15.37
C GLU A 249 -4.21 -10.22 -15.19
N ARG A 250 -4.80 -10.33 -13.99
CA ARG A 250 -6.11 -9.72 -13.68
C ARG A 250 -6.01 -8.25 -13.29
N ILE A 251 -4.85 -7.79 -12.81
CA ILE A 251 -4.67 -6.42 -12.29
C ILE A 251 -5.07 -5.33 -13.29
N PRO A 252 -4.65 -5.37 -14.58
CA PRO A 252 -5.06 -4.34 -15.54
C PRO A 252 -6.58 -4.26 -15.74
N GLY A 253 -7.26 -5.41 -15.71
CA GLY A 253 -8.72 -5.48 -15.79
C GLY A 253 -9.39 -4.89 -14.54
N ILE A 254 -8.94 -5.27 -13.36
CA ILE A 254 -9.42 -4.75 -12.07
C ILE A 254 -9.21 -3.23 -12.01
N GLN A 255 -8.01 -2.75 -12.31
CA GLN A 255 -7.71 -1.31 -12.34
C GLN A 255 -8.71 -0.54 -13.21
N ARG A 256 -8.97 -1.03 -14.42
CA ARG A 256 -9.93 -0.40 -15.33
C ARG A 256 -11.35 -0.35 -14.76
N VAL A 257 -11.79 -1.43 -14.12
CA VAL A 257 -13.12 -1.49 -13.49
C VAL A 257 -13.20 -0.51 -12.33
N LEU A 258 -12.20 -0.49 -11.44
CA LEU A 258 -12.15 0.42 -10.29
C LEU A 258 -12.15 1.89 -10.74
N ILE A 259 -11.34 2.27 -11.72
CA ILE A 259 -11.33 3.63 -12.28
C ILE A 259 -12.72 4.00 -12.80
N ARG A 260 -13.37 3.11 -13.57
CA ARG A 260 -14.70 3.37 -14.12
C ARG A 260 -15.75 3.57 -13.03
N LYS A 261 -15.73 2.74 -11.96
CA LYS A 261 -16.66 2.87 -10.84
C LYS A 261 -16.44 4.19 -10.08
N CYS A 262 -15.19 4.59 -9.86
CA CYS A 262 -14.87 5.89 -9.26
C CYS A 262 -15.40 7.07 -10.09
N ILE A 263 -15.22 7.03 -11.41
CA ILE A 263 -15.76 8.07 -12.31
C ILE A 263 -17.28 8.16 -12.21
N LEU A 264 -17.99 7.02 -12.21
CA LEU A 264 -19.45 6.98 -12.08
C LEU A 264 -19.92 7.52 -10.72
N ALA A 265 -19.20 7.20 -9.66
CA ALA A 265 -19.44 7.71 -8.31
C ALA A 265 -18.98 9.17 -8.13
N LYS A 266 -18.32 9.80 -9.12
CA LYS A 266 -17.72 11.14 -9.06
C LYS A 266 -16.70 11.27 -7.91
N LYS A 267 -15.94 10.22 -7.66
CA LYS A 267 -14.90 10.17 -6.62
C LYS A 267 -13.53 10.03 -7.25
N PRO A 268 -12.51 10.73 -6.74
CA PRO A 268 -11.16 10.66 -7.29
C PRO A 268 -10.55 9.27 -7.14
N VAL A 269 -9.75 8.90 -8.13
CA VAL A 269 -8.99 7.65 -8.13
C VAL A 269 -7.49 7.90 -8.34
N ILE A 270 -6.68 7.26 -7.51
CA ILE A 270 -5.22 7.26 -7.57
C ILE A 270 -4.77 5.88 -8.04
N VAL A 271 -3.93 5.81 -9.07
CA VAL A 271 -3.25 4.56 -9.44
C VAL A 271 -1.84 4.60 -8.83
N ALA A 272 -1.52 3.58 -8.05
CA ALA A 272 -0.34 3.54 -7.22
C ALA A 272 0.51 2.28 -7.45
N THR A 273 1.78 2.37 -7.06
CA THR A 273 2.82 1.34 -7.11
C THR A 273 3.24 0.92 -8.52
N GLN A 274 4.45 0.40 -8.65
CA GLN A 274 5.04 -0.10 -9.91
C GLN A 274 5.14 0.93 -11.05
N MET A 275 4.77 2.19 -10.84
CA MET A 275 4.92 3.25 -11.83
C MET A 275 6.40 3.60 -12.02
N LEU A 276 6.92 3.49 -13.25
CA LEU A 276 8.32 3.79 -13.60
C LEU A 276 9.35 3.05 -12.73
N HIS A 277 9.04 1.83 -12.31
CA HIS A 277 9.84 1.07 -11.35
C HIS A 277 11.29 0.89 -11.82
N THR A 278 11.52 0.61 -13.10
CA THR A 278 12.89 0.43 -13.63
C THR A 278 13.74 1.70 -13.56
N MET A 279 13.11 2.89 -13.46
CA MET A 279 13.82 4.16 -13.30
C MET A 279 14.50 4.34 -11.93
N ILE A 280 14.31 3.40 -11.01
CA ILE A 280 15.12 3.30 -9.79
C ILE A 280 16.61 3.21 -10.17
N ASN A 281 16.93 2.36 -11.14
CA ASN A 281 18.30 2.08 -11.58
C ASN A 281 18.59 2.62 -13.00
N ASN A 282 17.58 2.83 -13.84
CA ASN A 282 17.72 3.23 -15.23
C ASN A 282 17.39 4.71 -15.44
N PRO A 283 18.10 5.42 -16.34
CA PRO A 283 17.82 6.82 -16.65
C PRO A 283 16.54 7.03 -17.46
N ARG A 284 15.98 5.98 -18.05
CA ARG A 284 14.78 6.03 -18.90
C ARG A 284 13.83 4.91 -18.57
N PRO A 285 12.51 5.14 -18.64
CA PRO A 285 11.52 4.11 -18.48
C PRO A 285 11.53 3.14 -19.67
N THR A 286 11.01 1.95 -19.43
CA THR A 286 10.70 0.99 -20.50
C THR A 286 9.47 1.43 -21.29
N ARG A 287 9.28 0.86 -22.49
CA ARG A 287 8.05 1.10 -23.27
C ARG A 287 6.80 0.60 -22.55
N ALA A 288 6.91 -0.51 -21.81
CA ALA A 288 5.81 -1.04 -21.02
C ALA A 288 5.36 -0.05 -19.93
N GLU A 289 6.30 0.55 -19.20
CA GLU A 289 5.99 1.55 -18.17
C GLU A 289 5.37 2.81 -18.75
N VAL A 290 5.86 3.27 -19.91
CA VAL A 290 5.23 4.40 -20.61
C VAL A 290 3.79 4.07 -21.02
N THR A 291 3.56 2.85 -21.51
CA THR A 291 2.22 2.38 -21.90
C THR A 291 1.30 2.24 -20.69
N ASP A 292 1.80 1.75 -19.56
CA ASP A 292 1.07 1.63 -18.30
C ASP A 292 0.52 2.99 -17.83
N ILE A 293 1.39 4.00 -17.79
CA ILE A 293 0.99 5.36 -17.44
C ILE A 293 0.00 5.94 -18.45
N ALA A 294 0.27 5.78 -19.74
CA ALA A 294 -0.62 6.28 -20.79
C ALA A 294 -2.03 5.66 -20.66
N ASN A 295 -2.11 4.36 -20.41
CA ASN A 295 -3.39 3.68 -20.19
C ASN A 295 -4.13 4.20 -18.96
N ALA A 296 -3.44 4.40 -17.83
CA ALA A 296 -4.07 4.98 -16.64
C ALA A 296 -4.64 6.38 -16.94
N ILE A 297 -3.91 7.21 -17.69
CA ILE A 297 -4.38 8.55 -18.09
C ILE A 297 -5.56 8.46 -19.07
N TYR A 298 -5.51 7.56 -20.06
CA TYR A 298 -6.60 7.37 -21.02
C TYR A 298 -7.88 6.87 -20.34
N TYR A 299 -7.77 6.09 -19.27
CA TYR A 299 -8.89 5.68 -18.44
C TYR A 299 -9.37 6.78 -17.49
N ARG A 300 -8.75 7.99 -17.54
CA ARG A 300 -9.13 9.17 -16.75
C ARG A 300 -8.89 9.00 -15.25
N THR A 301 -7.76 8.41 -14.87
CA THR A 301 -7.33 8.48 -13.47
C THR A 301 -7.06 9.92 -13.05
N ASP A 302 -7.43 10.28 -11.82
CA ASP A 302 -7.24 11.64 -11.29
C ASP A 302 -5.79 11.87 -10.86
N ALA A 303 -5.12 10.84 -10.35
CA ALA A 303 -3.73 10.94 -9.92
C ALA A 303 -2.94 9.65 -10.16
N LEU A 304 -1.63 9.84 -10.35
CA LEU A 304 -0.63 8.77 -10.41
C LEU A 304 0.31 8.94 -9.22
N MET A 305 0.65 7.84 -8.54
CA MET A 305 1.58 7.86 -7.42
C MET A 305 2.94 7.30 -7.82
N LEU A 306 3.96 8.08 -7.50
CA LEU A 306 5.37 7.70 -7.58
C LEU A 306 5.89 7.43 -6.16
N SER A 307 6.57 6.32 -5.96
CA SER A 307 7.09 5.88 -4.66
C SER A 307 8.50 5.32 -4.75
N ARG A 308 9.21 5.24 -3.61
CA ARG A 308 10.59 4.77 -3.47
C ARG A 308 11.61 5.74 -4.10
N SER A 309 12.69 5.19 -4.66
CA SER A 309 13.80 5.96 -5.24
C SER A 309 13.46 6.64 -6.57
N GLU A 310 12.27 6.45 -7.10
CA GLU A 310 11.72 7.24 -8.22
C GLU A 310 11.70 8.73 -7.87
N GLU A 311 11.57 9.08 -6.60
CA GLU A 311 11.67 10.44 -6.05
C GLU A 311 12.98 11.14 -6.45
N ARG A 312 14.09 10.40 -6.60
CA ARG A 312 15.38 10.97 -6.99
C ARG A 312 15.40 11.56 -8.40
N ARG A 313 14.42 11.20 -9.25
CA ARG A 313 14.42 11.54 -10.69
C ARG A 313 13.24 12.36 -11.17
N VAL A 314 12.17 12.51 -10.37
CA VAL A 314 11.02 13.34 -10.71
C VAL A 314 11.43 14.77 -11.11
N GLY A 315 12.46 15.32 -10.49
CA GLY A 315 12.93 16.68 -10.77
C GLY A 315 13.62 16.89 -12.14
N LYS A 316 14.19 15.84 -12.76
CA LYS A 316 14.94 16.00 -14.00
C LYS A 316 14.17 15.62 -15.26
N GLU A 317 13.25 14.64 -15.18
CA GLU A 317 12.63 14.07 -16.38
C GLU A 317 11.12 14.34 -16.51
N CYS A 318 10.40 14.64 -15.43
CA CYS A 318 9.01 15.09 -15.54
C CYS A 318 8.84 16.42 -16.26
N ARG A 319 9.87 17.29 -16.28
CA ARG A 319 9.83 18.57 -16.98
C ARG A 319 9.77 18.45 -18.49
N SER A 320 10.35 17.40 -19.08
CA SER A 320 10.58 17.35 -20.53
C SER A 320 9.68 16.38 -21.30
N ARG A 321 8.95 15.46 -20.62
CA ARG A 321 8.31 14.32 -21.30
C ARG A 321 6.85 14.05 -20.97
N TRP A 322 6.27 14.77 -20.02
CA TRP A 322 4.86 14.57 -19.63
C TRP A 322 3.91 15.65 -20.17
N SER A 323 4.38 16.50 -21.05
CA SER A 323 3.48 17.27 -21.90
C SER A 323 3.06 16.35 -23.05
N PRO A 324 1.78 15.97 -23.18
CA PRO A 324 1.33 15.14 -24.28
C PRO A 324 1.38 15.83 -25.65
N TYR A 325 1.93 17.06 -25.71
CA TYR A 325 2.03 17.85 -26.92
C TYR A 325 3.37 18.63 -26.93
N HIS A 326 4.34 18.02 -27.54
CA HIS A 326 5.35 18.70 -28.34
C HIS A 326 5.17 18.27 -29.78
#